data_210362c6096f3d186f87f500492c3a6d
#
_entry.id   210362c6096f3d186f87f500492c3a6d
#
_cell.length_a   1.000
_cell.length_b   1.000
_cell.length_c   1.000
_cell.angle_alpha   90.00
_cell.angle_beta   90.00
_cell.angle_gamma   90.00
#
_symmetry.space_group_name_H-M   'P 1'
#
loop_
_entity.id
_entity.type
_entity.pdbx_description
1 polymer ?
#
loop_
_entity_poly.entity_id
_entity_poly.type
_entity_poly.pdbx_seq_one_letter_code
_entity_poly.pdbx_strand_id
1 'polypeptide(L)'
;MRPPRRAVLAAGAAATALLAATLTSLTFAASSSATTVPGPPSGWTTTYSDSFSGASGSGVDSGWTYDTGTQYNGTGCTAQYGTGEVENNTNSTANVSEDGSGHLNVTAVNSGGSWTSGRIETTSDSFEAPAGGELEVTASIKQPNPSSGVGYWPAFWMLGAGFRSSGAGTSGTMDCSNWPSAGEIDIMEDVNALSEHSGTFHCGVDPGGPCNETTGLGSGLQSCSGCQTGYNTYSAIVNRTDTSNESITFYLNGTAYYTVTESQVGAATWQAAVDHGFFLILDLAMGGAYPNAICGCSSPTSATSSGAAMSVGYVAVYQTSGSGASPTPTPTPTPTPTATSTGGSGGGTSCSSTATADISADCYQGSAGSISVTAASGDTNPSGVDGNQAAQLANGDYLEYPGVNFGSGSSQFDARVASGAAGGVSGLVEVVLDNPSNPPVGSFAVGNTGGWGTWRTVPANISEVTGTHTVYLEFSSGASGSPPFVSLHYFSFPTS
;
A
#
# COMPACT_ATOMS: atom_id res chain seq x y z
N MET A 1 -52.55 45.10 75.40
CA MET A 1 -53.87 44.68 76.00
C MET A 1 -54.29 43.37 75.36
N ARG A 2 -54.56 42.44 76.24
CA ARG A 2 -55.18 41.11 76.12
C ARG A 2 -54.46 40.07 75.27
N PRO A 3 -54.37 38.92 75.81
CA PRO A 3 -53.51 37.81 75.43
C PRO A 3 -54.33 36.66 74.83
N PRO A 4 -53.82 35.48 74.85
CA PRO A 4 -53.80 34.48 73.79
C PRO A 4 -54.89 33.42 73.94
N ARG A 5 -55.01 32.55 72.99
CA ARG A 5 -55.63 31.25 73.24
C ARG A 5 -54.74 30.14 72.67
N ARG A 6 -54.33 29.26 73.55
CA ARG A 6 -53.80 27.94 73.30
C ARG A 6 -54.88 27.04 72.70
N ALA A 7 -54.47 26.20 71.74
CA ALA A 7 -55.14 24.96 71.42
C ALA A 7 -54.12 23.84 71.30
N VAL A 8 -54.32 22.88 72.16
CA VAL A 8 -53.62 21.58 72.19
C VAL A 8 -54.39 20.68 71.25
N LEU A 9 -53.67 19.92 70.42
CA LEU A 9 -54.21 18.68 69.83
C LEU A 9 -53.08 17.73 69.49
N ALA A 10 -53.05 16.69 70.16
CA ALA A 10 -52.98 15.26 70.00
C ALA A 10 -51.95 14.72 68.92
N ALA A 11 -51.14 13.87 69.48
CA ALA A 11 -50.22 12.99 68.77
C ALA A 11 -50.92 11.95 67.88
N GLY A 12 -50.49 11.81 66.67
CA GLY A 12 -50.80 10.67 65.83
C GLY A 12 -49.47 10.17 65.23
N ALA A 13 -48.96 9.04 65.72
CA ALA A 13 -47.84 8.35 65.19
C ALA A 13 -48.22 7.65 63.86
N ALA A 14 -47.65 8.12 62.76
CA ALA A 14 -47.70 7.38 61.50
C ALA A 14 -46.28 7.00 61.16
N ALA A 15 -45.98 5.70 61.22
CA ALA A 15 -44.74 5.09 60.75
C ALA A 15 -44.70 5.12 59.21
N THR A 16 -43.90 5.99 58.64
CA THR A 16 -43.59 5.96 57.20
C THR A 16 -42.35 5.15 57.01
N ALA A 17 -42.52 3.97 56.42
CA ALA A 17 -41.40 3.18 55.91
C ALA A 17 -40.72 3.91 54.71
N LEU A 18 -39.49 4.34 54.90
CA LEU A 18 -38.65 4.83 53.79
C LEU A 18 -38.19 3.62 52.95
N LEU A 19 -38.81 3.41 51.78
CA LEU A 19 -38.24 2.59 50.74
C LEU A 19 -37.12 3.41 50.09
N ALA A 20 -35.87 3.08 50.40
CA ALA A 20 -34.70 3.56 49.66
C ALA A 20 -34.67 2.84 48.31
N ALA A 21 -35.18 3.46 47.26
CA ALA A 21 -34.97 3.04 45.89
C ALA A 21 -33.53 3.45 45.50
N THR A 22 -32.60 2.48 45.49
CA THR A 22 -31.31 2.64 44.85
C THR A 22 -31.54 2.72 43.36
N LEU A 23 -31.53 3.93 42.78
CA LEU A 23 -31.38 4.11 41.34
C LEU A 23 -29.93 3.70 40.98
N THR A 24 -29.75 2.49 40.53
CA THR A 24 -28.60 2.12 39.72
C THR A 24 -28.75 2.85 38.38
N SER A 25 -28.03 3.95 38.22
CA SER A 25 -27.81 4.57 36.92
C SER A 25 -27.04 3.58 36.05
N LEU A 26 -27.74 2.87 35.19
CA LEU A 26 -27.14 2.20 34.05
C LEU A 26 -26.60 3.31 33.13
N THR A 27 -25.35 3.63 33.26
CA THR A 27 -24.62 4.33 32.21
C THR A 27 -24.52 3.38 31.03
N PHE A 28 -25.44 3.53 30.08
CA PHE A 28 -25.19 3.01 28.73
C PHE A 28 -23.99 3.79 28.23
N ALA A 29 -22.81 3.12 28.19
CA ALA A 29 -21.75 3.57 27.35
C ALA A 29 -22.35 3.59 25.93
N ALA A 30 -22.52 4.77 25.37
CA ALA A 30 -22.81 4.90 23.96
C ALA A 30 -21.62 4.17 23.25
N SER A 31 -21.91 3.04 22.62
CA SER A 31 -20.98 2.43 21.71
C SER A 31 -20.73 3.48 20.63
N SER A 32 -19.58 4.12 20.66
CA SER A 32 -19.13 4.90 19.51
C SER A 32 -19.05 3.89 18.37
N SER A 33 -19.87 4.08 17.35
CA SER A 33 -19.75 3.26 16.15
C SER A 33 -18.34 3.44 15.62
N ALA A 34 -17.60 2.35 15.45
CA ALA A 34 -16.33 2.38 14.75
C ALA A 34 -16.50 3.13 13.42
N THR A 35 -15.53 3.93 13.05
CA THR A 35 -15.57 4.66 11.79
C THR A 35 -15.64 3.63 10.66
N THR A 36 -16.75 3.60 9.94
CA THR A 36 -16.93 2.63 8.86
C THR A 36 -16.12 3.09 7.64
N VAL A 37 -15.25 2.25 7.13
CA VAL A 37 -14.58 2.50 5.85
C VAL A 37 -15.66 2.62 4.77
N PRO A 38 -15.70 3.71 3.98
CA PRO A 38 -16.62 3.82 2.86
C PRO A 38 -16.42 2.68 1.85
N GLY A 39 -17.50 2.20 1.25
CA GLY A 39 -17.38 1.29 0.12
C GLY A 39 -16.75 2.02 -1.09
N PRO A 40 -16.12 1.28 -2.01
CA PRO A 40 -15.51 1.87 -3.19
C PRO A 40 -16.57 2.58 -4.06
N PRO A 41 -16.20 3.64 -4.80
CA PRO A 41 -17.07 4.21 -5.82
C PRO A 41 -17.52 3.17 -6.84
N SER A 42 -18.61 3.46 -7.57
CA SER A 42 -19.10 2.54 -8.61
C SER A 42 -18.04 2.33 -9.71
N GLY A 43 -17.71 1.08 -9.98
CA GLY A 43 -16.66 0.71 -10.95
C GLY A 43 -15.26 0.63 -10.34
N TRP A 44 -15.13 0.86 -9.05
CA TRP A 44 -13.87 0.71 -8.33
C TRP A 44 -13.89 -0.53 -7.42
N THR A 45 -12.73 -1.05 -7.08
CA THR A 45 -12.54 -2.15 -6.13
C THR A 45 -11.69 -1.67 -4.95
N THR A 46 -11.95 -2.20 -3.76
CA THR A 46 -11.08 -1.97 -2.60
C THR A 46 -9.89 -2.91 -2.68
N THR A 47 -8.68 -2.37 -2.71
CA THR A 47 -7.42 -3.15 -2.68
C THR A 47 -6.80 -3.21 -1.29
N TYR A 48 -7.09 -2.20 -0.45
CA TYR A 48 -6.65 -2.16 0.94
C TYR A 48 -7.65 -1.36 1.77
N SER A 49 -7.83 -1.73 3.03
CA SER A 49 -8.51 -0.85 4.00
C SER A 49 -8.20 -1.26 5.43
N ASP A 50 -8.10 -0.25 6.30
CA ASP A 50 -8.01 -0.42 7.74
C ASP A 50 -8.95 0.56 8.44
N SER A 51 -9.71 0.08 9.39
CA SER A 51 -10.64 0.86 10.22
C SER A 51 -10.18 0.98 11.68
N PHE A 52 -8.96 0.57 11.97
CA PHE A 52 -8.33 0.64 13.30
C PHE A 52 -9.25 0.15 14.42
N SER A 53 -9.79 -1.07 14.23
CA SER A 53 -10.82 -1.65 15.10
C SER A 53 -10.26 -2.45 16.28
N GLY A 54 -8.98 -2.35 16.55
CA GLY A 54 -8.29 -3.03 17.65
C GLY A 54 -8.73 -2.54 19.03
N ALA A 55 -8.30 -3.22 20.06
CA ALA A 55 -8.65 -2.89 21.44
C ALA A 55 -8.00 -1.57 21.88
N SER A 56 -8.67 -0.86 22.80
CA SER A 56 -8.09 0.37 23.38
C SER A 56 -6.71 0.13 23.98
N GLY A 57 -5.73 0.91 23.53
CA GLY A 57 -4.34 0.81 23.94
C GLY A 57 -3.54 -0.28 23.22
N SER A 58 -4.10 -0.97 22.22
CA SER A 58 -3.32 -1.84 21.34
C SER A 58 -2.49 -1.01 20.34
N GLY A 59 -1.42 -1.58 19.82
CA GLY A 59 -0.74 -1.08 18.63
C GLY A 59 -1.49 -1.48 17.36
N VAL A 60 -0.95 -1.10 16.21
CA VAL A 60 -1.49 -1.48 14.89
C VAL A 60 -1.29 -2.97 14.60
N ASP A 61 -2.09 -3.50 13.69
CA ASP A 61 -2.01 -4.89 13.24
C ASP A 61 -0.82 -5.14 12.29
N SER A 62 -0.72 -6.35 11.73
CA SER A 62 0.37 -6.77 10.85
C SER A 62 0.33 -6.13 9.46
N GLY A 63 -0.71 -5.40 9.11
CA GLY A 63 -0.77 -4.59 7.88
C GLY A 63 0.16 -3.38 7.92
N TRP A 64 0.68 -3.05 9.11
CA TRP A 64 1.56 -1.92 9.36
C TRP A 64 2.89 -2.33 9.99
N THR A 65 3.94 -1.60 9.67
CA THR A 65 5.28 -1.69 10.27
C THR A 65 5.61 -0.37 10.95
N TYR A 66 6.32 -0.44 12.10
CA TYR A 66 6.80 0.75 12.81
C TYR A 66 8.19 1.14 12.32
N ASP A 67 8.35 2.38 11.88
CA ASP A 67 9.65 3.00 11.72
C ASP A 67 10.10 3.55 13.07
N THR A 68 11.13 2.97 13.63
CA THR A 68 11.62 3.37 14.96
C THR A 68 12.98 4.04 14.89
N GLY A 69 13.19 5.01 15.77
CA GLY A 69 14.42 5.79 15.77
C GLY A 69 14.24 7.17 15.16
N THR A 70 15.33 7.73 14.65
CA THR A 70 15.39 9.08 14.09
C THR A 70 15.77 9.08 12.61
N GLN A 71 15.78 7.93 11.96
CA GLN A 71 16.12 7.77 10.54
C GLN A 71 15.76 6.38 10.05
N TYR A 72 15.61 6.23 8.76
CA TYR A 72 15.57 4.91 8.13
C TYR A 72 16.91 4.18 8.24
N ASN A 73 16.85 2.87 8.37
CA ASN A 73 18.02 2.02 8.23
C ASN A 73 18.23 1.68 6.76
N GLY A 74 19.33 2.15 6.16
CA GLY A 74 19.58 1.84 4.74
C GLY A 74 20.63 2.69 4.06
N THR A 75 20.72 2.52 2.75
CA THR A 75 21.67 3.21 1.88
C THR A 75 21.23 4.66 1.68
N GLY A 76 22.15 5.60 1.81
CA GLY A 76 21.89 7.02 1.59
C GLY A 76 20.99 7.69 2.63
N CYS A 77 20.48 6.94 3.62
CA CYS A 77 19.58 7.47 4.63
C CYS A 77 20.34 8.38 5.65
N THR A 78 19.73 9.51 5.95
CA THR A 78 20.33 10.54 6.83
C THR A 78 19.56 10.64 8.14
N ALA A 79 20.23 11.12 9.19
CA ALA A 79 19.61 11.37 10.47
C ALA A 79 18.43 12.37 10.32
N GLN A 80 17.45 12.26 11.22
CA GLN A 80 16.29 13.14 11.27
C GLN A 80 15.51 13.11 9.94
N TYR A 81 15.47 11.92 9.31
CA TYR A 81 14.84 11.64 8.01
C TYR A 81 15.19 12.63 6.89
N GLY A 82 16.29 13.37 7.04
CA GLY A 82 16.73 14.41 6.09
C GLY A 82 16.03 15.76 6.25
N THR A 83 14.97 15.84 7.04
CA THR A 83 14.12 17.03 7.23
C THR A 83 14.54 17.87 8.43
N GLY A 84 15.34 17.31 9.35
CA GLY A 84 15.72 17.96 10.60
C GLY A 84 14.65 17.89 11.70
N GLU A 85 13.68 17.00 11.60
CA GLU A 85 12.71 16.67 12.65
C GLU A 85 13.41 16.13 13.90
N VAL A 86 12.85 16.32 15.09
CA VAL A 86 13.58 16.14 16.34
C VAL A 86 13.07 15.00 17.22
N GLU A 87 11.96 14.38 16.86
CA GLU A 87 11.41 13.26 17.61
C GLU A 87 12.20 11.96 17.37
N ASN A 88 12.08 11.08 18.34
CA ASN A 88 12.45 9.67 18.19
C ASN A 88 11.15 8.86 18.04
N ASN A 89 10.95 8.28 16.87
CA ASN A 89 9.79 7.46 16.59
C ASN A 89 9.87 6.11 17.31
N THR A 90 8.74 5.66 17.85
CA THR A 90 8.68 4.46 18.70
C THR A 90 7.49 3.57 18.35
N ASN A 91 7.57 2.30 18.72
CA ASN A 91 6.45 1.36 18.73
C ASN A 91 5.69 1.33 20.07
N SER A 92 5.91 2.33 20.92
CA SER A 92 5.19 2.45 22.19
C SER A 92 3.73 2.83 21.96
N THR A 93 2.82 2.21 22.70
CA THR A 93 1.39 2.60 22.67
C THR A 93 1.13 3.99 23.26
N ALA A 94 2.14 4.63 23.86
CA ALA A 94 2.07 6.06 24.19
C ALA A 94 2.17 6.96 22.95
N ASN A 95 2.75 6.47 21.87
CA ASN A 95 2.93 7.21 20.62
C ASN A 95 2.01 6.70 19.49
N VAL A 96 1.79 5.39 19.39
CA VAL A 96 0.92 4.80 18.36
C VAL A 96 -0.01 3.82 19.02
N SER A 97 -1.30 4.13 19.09
CA SER A 97 -2.27 3.23 19.69
C SER A 97 -3.67 3.42 19.13
N GLU A 98 -4.40 2.31 19.05
CA GLU A 98 -5.82 2.33 18.78
C GLU A 98 -6.61 2.69 20.03
N ASP A 99 -7.72 3.42 19.86
CA ASP A 99 -8.54 3.92 20.98
C ASP A 99 -9.65 2.95 21.43
N GLY A 100 -9.83 1.84 20.70
CA GLY A 100 -10.92 0.87 20.91
C GLY A 100 -12.29 1.34 20.42
N SER A 101 -12.32 2.44 19.68
CA SER A 101 -13.53 3.05 19.11
C SER A 101 -13.44 3.22 17.59
N GLY A 102 -12.47 2.56 16.96
CA GLY A 102 -12.23 2.62 15.52
C GLY A 102 -11.37 3.81 15.11
N HIS A 103 -10.40 4.18 15.92
CA HIS A 103 -9.42 5.20 15.56
C HIS A 103 -8.01 4.82 16.01
N LEU A 104 -7.06 5.13 15.16
CA LEU A 104 -5.64 5.16 15.49
C LEU A 104 -5.24 6.55 15.97
N ASN A 105 -4.47 6.64 17.03
CA ASN A 105 -3.85 7.89 17.50
C ASN A 105 -2.34 7.82 17.33
N VAL A 106 -1.77 8.75 16.59
CA VAL A 106 -0.34 9.01 16.52
C VAL A 106 -0.05 10.25 17.36
N THR A 107 0.66 10.07 18.48
CA THR A 107 0.77 11.07 19.55
C THR A 107 2.21 11.52 19.76
N ALA A 108 2.46 12.82 19.70
CA ALA A 108 3.76 13.40 20.02
C ALA A 108 3.85 13.72 21.52
N VAL A 109 4.86 13.14 22.18
CA VAL A 109 5.05 13.24 23.65
C VAL A 109 6.42 13.85 23.95
N ASN A 110 6.44 14.88 24.79
CA ASN A 110 7.66 15.47 25.31
C ASN A 110 7.93 15.01 26.75
N SER A 111 9.11 14.52 27.01
CA SER A 111 9.58 14.19 28.36
C SER A 111 10.94 14.81 28.61
N GLY A 112 10.96 15.85 29.45
CA GLY A 112 12.19 16.51 29.83
C GLY A 112 12.95 17.19 28.67
N GLY A 113 12.27 17.61 27.63
CA GLY A 113 12.83 18.24 26.42
C GLY A 113 13.13 17.29 25.28
N SER A 114 12.95 15.98 25.47
CA SER A 114 13.08 14.97 24.40
C SER A 114 11.69 14.60 23.87
N TRP A 115 11.52 14.67 22.57
CA TRP A 115 10.28 14.30 21.89
C TRP A 115 10.31 12.84 21.43
N THR A 116 9.20 12.16 21.63
CA THR A 116 8.90 10.88 21.00
C THR A 116 7.60 11.00 20.21
N SER A 117 7.48 10.25 19.13
CA SER A 117 6.28 10.21 18.30
C SER A 117 6.12 8.84 17.64
N GLY A 118 5.26 8.76 16.64
CA GLY A 118 5.02 7.56 15.87
C GLY A 118 5.13 7.80 14.38
N ARG A 119 5.66 6.79 13.69
CA ARG A 119 5.70 6.67 12.24
C ARG A 119 5.45 5.21 11.90
N ILE A 120 4.45 4.98 11.07
CA ILE A 120 4.08 3.65 10.60
C ILE A 120 3.92 3.65 9.09
N GLU A 121 4.28 2.54 8.47
CA GLU A 121 4.11 2.34 7.04
C GLU A 121 3.37 1.04 6.75
N THR A 122 2.63 0.97 5.64
CA THR A 122 2.01 -0.28 5.23
C THR A 122 3.06 -1.33 4.88
N THR A 123 2.80 -2.60 5.22
CA THR A 123 3.67 -3.71 4.82
C THR A 123 3.64 -3.93 3.30
N SER A 124 2.49 -3.69 2.65
CA SER A 124 2.37 -3.68 1.20
C SER A 124 3.00 -2.42 0.61
N ASP A 125 3.67 -2.57 -0.53
CA ASP A 125 4.22 -1.50 -1.36
C ASP A 125 3.72 -1.57 -2.82
N SER A 126 2.61 -2.26 -3.03
CA SER A 126 2.03 -2.54 -4.35
C SER A 126 0.81 -1.69 -4.69
N PHE A 127 0.60 -0.56 -4.02
CA PHE A 127 -0.51 0.34 -4.33
C PHE A 127 -0.18 1.15 -5.58
N GLU A 128 -0.66 0.70 -6.72
CA GLU A 128 -0.36 1.24 -8.04
C GLU A 128 -1.63 1.58 -8.81
N ALA A 129 -1.64 2.70 -9.52
CA ALA A 129 -2.67 2.98 -10.50
C ALA A 129 -2.39 2.15 -11.76
N PRO A 130 -3.31 1.27 -12.20
CA PRO A 130 -3.06 0.47 -13.39
C PRO A 130 -3.04 1.35 -14.64
N ALA A 131 -2.24 0.99 -15.63
CA ALA A 131 -2.27 1.66 -16.92
C ALA A 131 -3.69 1.61 -17.53
N GLY A 132 -4.23 2.78 -17.89
CA GLY A 132 -5.61 2.92 -18.34
C GLY A 132 -6.66 2.95 -17.21
N GLY A 133 -6.23 3.05 -15.96
CA GLY A 133 -7.10 3.11 -14.78
C GLY A 133 -6.72 4.21 -13.79
N GLU A 134 -7.22 4.08 -12.58
CA GLU A 134 -7.03 5.06 -11.50
C GLU A 134 -6.79 4.36 -10.16
N LEU A 135 -6.02 5.00 -9.29
CA LEU A 135 -5.86 4.65 -7.88
C LEU A 135 -6.33 5.81 -7.03
N GLU A 136 -7.23 5.58 -6.08
CA GLU A 136 -7.55 6.52 -5.02
C GLU A 136 -6.97 6.01 -3.70
N VAL A 137 -6.17 6.85 -3.05
CA VAL A 137 -5.68 6.65 -1.69
C VAL A 137 -6.36 7.68 -0.80
N THR A 138 -7.03 7.23 0.27
CA THR A 138 -7.89 8.08 1.09
C THR A 138 -7.78 7.73 2.57
N ALA A 139 -7.86 8.75 3.43
CA ALA A 139 -7.94 8.58 4.88
C ALA A 139 -8.90 9.58 5.52
N SER A 140 -9.52 9.15 6.62
CA SER A 140 -10.32 10.03 7.49
C SER A 140 -9.47 10.46 8.67
N ILE A 141 -9.07 11.73 8.72
CA ILE A 141 -8.10 12.22 9.71
C ILE A 141 -8.66 13.44 10.45
N LYS A 142 -8.44 13.47 11.76
CA LYS A 142 -8.54 14.65 12.61
C LYS A 142 -7.14 15.08 13.01
N GLN A 143 -6.75 16.28 12.61
CA GLN A 143 -5.42 16.82 12.85
C GLN A 143 -5.19 17.11 14.35
N PRO A 144 -3.92 17.16 14.81
CA PRO A 144 -3.59 17.55 16.17
C PRO A 144 -4.14 18.93 16.54
N ASN A 145 -4.66 19.08 17.77
CA ASN A 145 -5.19 20.34 18.28
C ASN A 145 -4.55 20.69 19.65
N PRO A 146 -3.24 20.92 19.72
CA PRO A 146 -2.58 21.34 20.93
C PRO A 146 -2.88 22.81 21.27
N SER A 147 -2.78 23.19 22.54
CA SER A 147 -2.94 24.58 22.96
C SER A 147 -1.81 25.50 22.46
N SER A 148 -0.64 24.94 22.10
CA SER A 148 0.49 25.60 21.44
C SER A 148 1.13 24.59 20.50
N GLY A 149 0.98 24.79 19.18
CA GLY A 149 1.25 23.78 18.17
C GLY A 149 2.55 23.96 17.37
N VAL A 150 3.34 24.97 17.67
CA VAL A 150 4.59 25.22 16.90
C VAL A 150 5.49 24.00 16.91
N GLY A 151 5.74 23.46 15.72
CA GLY A 151 6.55 22.25 15.50
C GLY A 151 5.75 20.97 15.25
N TYR A 152 4.43 20.94 15.44
CA TYR A 152 3.62 19.79 15.03
C TYR A 152 3.59 19.71 13.50
N TRP A 153 3.84 18.49 12.96
CA TRP A 153 3.86 18.23 11.53
C TRP A 153 3.25 16.83 11.26
N PRO A 154 1.92 16.72 11.28
CA PRO A 154 1.23 15.48 10.90
C PRO A 154 1.27 15.28 9.39
N ALA A 155 1.45 14.02 8.95
CA ALA A 155 1.41 13.66 7.55
C ALA A 155 0.68 12.34 7.29
N PHE A 156 -0.02 12.30 6.16
CA PHE A 156 -0.51 11.12 5.48
C PHE A 156 -0.06 11.18 4.04
N TRP A 157 0.78 10.24 3.64
CA TRP A 157 1.50 10.28 2.40
C TRP A 157 1.87 8.90 1.88
N MET A 158 2.44 8.83 0.71
CA MET A 158 2.91 7.60 0.10
C MET A 158 4.26 7.80 -0.57
N LEU A 159 5.09 6.75 -0.50
CA LEU A 159 6.43 6.74 -1.05
C LEU A 159 6.59 5.57 -2.01
N GLY A 160 7.26 5.81 -3.13
CA GLY A 160 7.43 4.81 -4.17
C GLY A 160 8.16 3.55 -3.70
N ALA A 161 7.70 2.39 -4.15
CA ALA A 161 8.27 1.09 -3.76
C ALA A 161 9.78 0.97 -4.03
N GLY A 162 10.30 1.71 -5.01
CA GLY A 162 11.74 1.81 -5.29
C GLY A 162 12.58 2.41 -4.16
N PHE A 163 11.95 3.03 -3.16
CA PHE A 163 12.63 3.49 -1.95
C PHE A 163 12.94 2.34 -0.98
N ARG A 164 12.25 1.21 -1.07
CA ARG A 164 12.57 -0.01 -0.34
C ARG A 164 13.65 -0.79 -1.09
N SER A 165 14.68 -1.23 -0.41
CA SER A 165 15.67 -2.14 -0.99
C SER A 165 15.00 -3.45 -1.37
N SER A 166 15.27 -3.98 -2.55
CA SER A 166 14.70 -5.25 -3.04
C SER A 166 14.91 -6.38 -2.02
N GLY A 167 13.82 -7.00 -1.58
CA GLY A 167 13.80 -8.05 -0.57
C GLY A 167 13.52 -7.58 0.86
N ALA A 168 13.28 -6.32 1.07
CA ALA A 168 12.86 -5.76 2.35
C ALA A 168 11.35 -5.83 2.53
N GLY A 169 10.81 -7.00 2.70
CA GLY A 169 9.51 -7.10 3.36
C GLY A 169 9.65 -6.64 4.82
N THR A 170 8.78 -5.73 5.25
CA THR A 170 8.51 -5.39 6.65
C THR A 170 9.73 -5.12 7.54
N SER A 171 10.15 -3.92 7.74
CA SER A 171 11.34 -3.44 8.47
C SER A 171 12.65 -3.54 7.67
N GLY A 172 12.55 -3.41 6.36
CA GLY A 172 13.66 -3.56 5.47
C GLY A 172 14.62 -2.38 5.48
N THR A 173 15.73 -2.65 4.84
CA THR A 173 16.71 -1.63 4.51
C THR A 173 16.13 -0.73 3.41
N MET A 174 16.08 0.57 3.63
CA MET A 174 15.66 1.53 2.62
C MET A 174 16.81 1.92 1.71
N ASP A 175 16.51 2.34 0.49
CA ASP A 175 17.45 3.02 -0.40
C ASP A 175 17.03 4.48 -0.56
N CYS A 176 17.43 5.29 0.41
CA CYS A 176 17.11 6.70 0.44
C CYS A 176 17.78 7.50 -0.67
N SER A 177 18.77 6.91 -1.38
CA SER A 177 19.39 7.54 -2.55
C SER A 177 18.45 7.58 -3.77
N ASN A 178 17.33 6.82 -3.73
CA ASN A 178 16.30 6.86 -4.75
C ASN A 178 15.29 8.02 -4.54
N TRP A 179 15.37 8.76 -3.45
CA TRP A 179 14.59 9.98 -3.29
C TRP A 179 15.22 11.15 -4.06
N PRO A 180 14.45 11.98 -4.76
CA PRO A 180 12.99 11.94 -4.95
C PRO A 180 12.56 11.19 -6.21
N SER A 181 13.46 10.53 -6.92
CA SER A 181 13.17 9.86 -8.20
C SER A 181 12.19 8.69 -8.07
N ALA A 182 12.13 8.03 -6.90
CA ALA A 182 11.16 6.98 -6.61
C ALA A 182 9.72 7.50 -6.43
N GLY A 183 9.53 8.81 -6.40
CA GLY A 183 8.24 9.47 -6.22
C GLY A 183 7.74 9.47 -4.78
N GLU A 184 7.21 10.64 -4.35
CA GLU A 184 6.54 10.82 -3.06
C GLU A 184 5.29 11.65 -3.29
N ILE A 185 4.17 11.26 -2.66
CA ILE A 185 2.88 11.95 -2.78
C ILE A 185 2.36 12.22 -1.38
N ASP A 186 2.44 13.48 -0.94
CA ASP A 186 1.95 13.93 0.36
C ASP A 186 0.48 14.30 0.24
N ILE A 187 -0.38 13.38 0.69
CA ILE A 187 -1.84 13.51 0.52
C ILE A 187 -2.40 14.52 1.50
N MET A 188 -1.83 14.59 2.69
CA MET A 188 -2.17 15.57 3.72
C MET A 188 -0.94 15.88 4.57
N GLU A 189 -0.61 17.16 4.64
CA GLU A 189 0.29 17.72 5.64
C GLU A 189 -0.36 18.95 6.29
N ASP A 190 -0.11 19.15 7.58
CA ASP A 190 -0.31 20.41 8.28
C ASP A 190 0.96 20.70 9.10
N VAL A 191 1.23 21.96 9.33
CA VAL A 191 2.37 22.38 10.16
C VAL A 191 1.94 23.35 11.23
N ASN A 192 2.60 23.25 12.39
CA ASN A 192 2.41 24.18 13.50
C ASN A 192 0.96 24.22 14.03
N ALA A 193 0.15 23.21 13.73
CA ALA A 193 -1.27 23.12 14.07
C ALA A 193 -2.09 24.34 13.60
N LEU A 194 -1.95 24.71 12.32
CA LEU A 194 -2.55 25.92 11.76
C LEU A 194 -4.01 25.74 11.32
N SER A 195 -4.61 24.57 11.42
CA SER A 195 -5.92 24.25 10.83
C SER A 195 -5.94 24.49 9.32
N GLU A 196 -4.89 24.04 8.68
CA GLU A 196 -4.65 24.11 7.24
C GLU A 196 -4.26 22.71 6.73
N HIS A 197 -4.09 22.56 5.44
CA HIS A 197 -3.56 21.36 4.82
C HIS A 197 -2.86 21.70 3.51
N SER A 198 -1.95 20.81 3.10
CA SER A 198 -1.32 20.85 1.78
C SER A 198 -1.28 19.45 1.17
N GLY A 199 -1.17 19.39 -0.14
CA GLY A 199 -0.80 18.20 -0.90
C GLY A 199 0.37 18.54 -1.79
N THR A 200 1.36 17.62 -1.88
CA THR A 200 2.62 17.84 -2.59
C THR A 200 3.00 16.60 -3.38
N PHE A 201 3.70 16.79 -4.49
CA PHE A 201 4.34 15.72 -5.26
C PHE A 201 5.82 16.01 -5.41
N HIS A 202 6.65 15.03 -5.00
CA HIS A 202 8.10 15.07 -5.13
C HIS A 202 8.59 14.08 -6.18
N CYS A 203 9.53 14.53 -7.04
CA CYS A 203 10.02 13.72 -8.14
C CYS A 203 11.38 14.20 -8.69
N GLY A 204 12.00 13.36 -9.49
CA GLY A 204 13.17 13.71 -10.29
C GLY A 204 14.46 13.72 -9.49
N VAL A 205 15.06 14.88 -9.27
CA VAL A 205 16.38 15.00 -8.62
C VAL A 205 16.42 16.14 -7.61
N ASP A 206 17.13 15.91 -6.49
CA ASP A 206 17.46 16.91 -5.48
C ASP A 206 18.95 17.33 -5.64
N PRO A 207 19.28 18.64 -5.57
CA PRO A 207 18.37 19.78 -5.45
C PRO A 207 17.75 20.24 -6.79
N GLY A 208 16.55 20.80 -6.74
CA GLY A 208 15.87 21.40 -7.88
C GLY A 208 15.11 20.40 -8.73
N GLY A 209 15.59 20.09 -9.92
CA GLY A 209 14.91 19.18 -10.84
C GLY A 209 13.53 19.69 -11.30
N PRO A 210 12.76 18.85 -12.04
CA PRO A 210 11.46 19.25 -12.56
C PRO A 210 10.40 19.45 -11.47
N CYS A 211 10.55 18.82 -10.30
CA CYS A 211 9.66 19.01 -9.15
C CYS A 211 10.14 20.10 -8.18
N ASN A 212 11.22 20.84 -8.48
CA ASN A 212 11.73 21.94 -7.66
C ASN A 212 12.12 21.51 -6.23
N GLU A 213 12.88 20.42 -6.15
CA GLU A 213 13.26 19.82 -4.85
C GLU A 213 14.22 20.71 -4.04
N THR A 214 14.06 20.73 -2.73
CA THR A 214 13.25 19.93 -1.80
C THR A 214 11.83 20.46 -1.55
N THR A 215 11.28 21.37 -2.35
CA THR A 215 9.96 21.97 -2.12
C THR A 215 8.83 21.12 -2.69
N GLY A 216 9.08 20.37 -3.75
CA GLY A 216 8.06 19.65 -4.48
C GLY A 216 7.12 20.54 -5.31
N LEU A 217 6.20 19.92 -6.03
CA LEU A 217 5.06 20.59 -6.66
C LEU A 217 3.87 20.51 -5.71
N GLY A 218 3.68 21.57 -4.91
CA GLY A 218 2.70 21.59 -3.84
C GLY A 218 1.58 22.61 -4.03
N SER A 219 0.44 22.37 -3.37
CA SER A 219 -0.71 23.29 -3.33
C SER A 219 -0.42 24.56 -2.52
N GLY A 220 0.65 24.54 -1.70
CA GLY A 220 0.77 25.42 -0.55
C GLY A 220 -0.31 25.15 0.50
N LEU A 221 -0.19 25.76 1.66
CA LEU A 221 -1.16 25.60 2.75
C LEU A 221 -2.53 26.17 2.35
N GLN A 222 -3.56 25.35 2.44
CA GLN A 222 -4.95 25.66 2.17
C GLN A 222 -5.74 25.67 3.47
N SER A 223 -6.61 26.65 3.68
CA SER A 223 -7.43 26.74 4.90
C SER A 223 -8.36 25.55 5.05
N CYS A 224 -8.39 24.94 6.23
CA CYS A 224 -9.26 23.83 6.58
C CYS A 224 -10.05 24.14 7.84
N SER A 225 -11.27 24.64 7.67
CA SER A 225 -12.17 24.88 8.82
C SER A 225 -12.64 23.57 9.41
N GLY A 226 -12.21 23.27 10.64
CA GLY A 226 -12.65 22.08 11.39
C GLY A 226 -11.71 20.89 11.33
N CYS A 227 -10.61 20.94 10.60
CA CYS A 227 -9.64 19.83 10.51
C CYS A 227 -9.08 19.38 11.86
N GLN A 228 -8.94 20.27 12.81
CA GLN A 228 -8.48 19.97 14.17
C GLN A 228 -9.61 19.55 15.12
N THR A 229 -10.87 19.79 14.77
CA THR A 229 -12.03 19.54 15.67
C THR A 229 -12.92 18.39 15.22
N GLY A 230 -12.79 17.94 13.98
CA GLY A 230 -13.54 16.83 13.39
C GLY A 230 -12.71 16.04 12.40
N TYR A 231 -13.20 14.87 12.03
CA TYR A 231 -12.60 14.06 10.98
C TYR A 231 -12.93 14.66 9.61
N ASN A 232 -11.93 14.74 8.77
CA ASN A 232 -12.05 15.16 7.38
C ASN A 232 -11.41 14.07 6.49
N THR A 233 -11.90 13.94 5.27
CA THR A 233 -11.37 12.97 4.32
C THR A 233 -10.34 13.65 3.42
N TYR A 234 -9.14 13.12 3.40
CA TYR A 234 -8.06 13.54 2.53
C TYR A 234 -7.80 12.44 1.53
N SER A 235 -7.75 12.77 0.25
CA SER A 235 -7.54 11.78 -0.81
C SER A 235 -6.59 12.31 -1.88
N ALA A 236 -5.88 11.40 -2.52
CA ALA A 236 -5.23 11.63 -3.80
C ALA A 236 -5.73 10.60 -4.80
N ILE A 237 -6.00 11.04 -6.02
CA ILE A 237 -6.30 10.16 -7.15
C ILE A 237 -5.16 10.26 -8.15
N VAL A 238 -4.47 9.13 -8.36
CA VAL A 238 -3.52 8.96 -9.47
C VAL A 238 -4.32 8.46 -10.66
N ASN A 239 -4.41 9.27 -11.70
CA ASN A 239 -5.18 8.99 -12.91
C ASN A 239 -4.24 8.65 -14.05
N ARG A 240 -4.32 7.39 -14.51
CA ARG A 240 -3.60 6.84 -15.65
C ARG A 240 -4.55 6.35 -16.75
N THR A 241 -5.77 6.86 -16.79
CA THR A 241 -6.75 6.48 -17.82
C THR A 241 -6.30 6.86 -19.24
N ASP A 242 -5.48 7.89 -19.36
CA ASP A 242 -4.73 8.26 -20.57
C ASP A 242 -3.24 8.30 -20.23
N THR A 243 -2.52 7.23 -20.56
CA THR A 243 -1.08 7.08 -20.27
C THR A 243 -0.15 8.04 -21.03
N SER A 244 -0.69 8.92 -21.81
CA SER A 244 0.03 10.04 -22.44
C SER A 244 -0.24 11.39 -21.78
N ASN A 245 -1.10 11.41 -20.74
CA ASN A 245 -1.51 12.63 -20.04
C ASN A 245 -2.01 12.29 -18.63
N GLU A 246 -1.14 11.72 -17.82
CA GLU A 246 -1.44 11.28 -16.45
C GLU A 246 -1.48 12.47 -15.47
N SER A 247 -2.14 12.26 -14.32
CA SER A 247 -2.25 13.28 -13.29
C SER A 247 -2.40 12.73 -11.90
N ILE A 248 -2.03 13.54 -10.89
CA ILE A 248 -2.36 13.35 -9.48
C ILE A 248 -3.24 14.51 -9.05
N THR A 249 -4.45 14.22 -8.56
CA THR A 249 -5.38 15.23 -8.05
C THR A 249 -5.63 15.02 -6.58
N PHE A 250 -5.51 16.06 -5.79
CA PHE A 250 -5.68 16.09 -4.34
C PHE A 250 -7.06 16.62 -3.95
N TYR A 251 -7.67 15.99 -2.93
CA TYR A 251 -9.03 16.28 -2.49
C TYR A 251 -9.12 16.47 -0.98
N LEU A 252 -9.93 17.43 -0.56
CA LEU A 252 -10.43 17.54 0.81
C LEU A 252 -11.94 17.36 0.81
N ASN A 253 -12.45 16.38 1.57
CA ASN A 253 -13.88 16.06 1.68
C ASN A 253 -14.56 15.89 0.30
N GLY A 254 -13.87 15.22 -0.63
CA GLY A 254 -14.34 14.97 -1.99
C GLY A 254 -14.28 16.18 -2.92
N THR A 255 -13.75 17.33 -2.46
CA THR A 255 -13.56 18.52 -3.30
C THR A 255 -12.11 18.61 -3.75
N ALA A 256 -11.86 18.56 -5.06
CA ALA A 256 -10.52 18.74 -5.63
C ALA A 256 -10.01 20.16 -5.35
N TYR A 257 -8.74 20.26 -4.93
CA TYR A 257 -8.13 21.56 -4.64
C TYR A 257 -6.78 21.78 -5.35
N TYR A 258 -6.11 20.70 -5.77
CA TYR A 258 -4.82 20.79 -6.48
C TYR A 258 -4.65 19.64 -7.45
N THR A 259 -3.97 19.88 -8.57
CA THR A 259 -3.64 18.83 -9.56
C THR A 259 -2.24 19.05 -10.10
N VAL A 260 -1.46 17.99 -10.16
CA VAL A 260 -0.17 17.90 -10.86
C VAL A 260 -0.35 17.01 -12.08
N THR A 261 0.24 17.37 -13.20
CA THR A 261 0.15 16.60 -14.45
C THR A 261 1.53 16.15 -14.93
N GLU A 262 1.57 15.03 -15.65
CA GLU A 262 2.76 14.52 -16.30
C GLU A 262 3.48 15.59 -17.14
N SER A 263 2.74 16.43 -17.85
CA SER A 263 3.29 17.47 -18.70
C SER A 263 4.10 18.53 -17.96
N GLN A 264 3.90 18.71 -16.65
CA GLN A 264 4.68 19.65 -15.82
C GLN A 264 6.10 19.18 -15.57
N VAL A 265 6.33 17.86 -15.54
CA VAL A 265 7.62 17.26 -15.17
C VAL A 265 8.27 16.45 -16.31
N GLY A 266 7.49 16.13 -17.34
CA GLY A 266 7.88 15.33 -18.50
C GLY A 266 7.77 13.82 -18.25
N ALA A 267 7.40 13.07 -19.30
CA ALA A 267 7.05 11.67 -19.24
C ALA A 267 8.09 10.77 -18.55
N ALA A 268 9.39 10.97 -18.83
CA ALA A 268 10.42 10.12 -18.23
C ALA A 268 10.54 10.30 -16.71
N THR A 269 10.40 11.54 -16.20
CA THR A 269 10.39 11.82 -14.77
C THR A 269 9.13 11.28 -14.12
N TRP A 270 7.98 11.49 -14.79
CA TRP A 270 6.69 11.01 -14.30
C TRP A 270 6.67 9.49 -14.18
N GLN A 271 7.06 8.76 -15.23
CA GLN A 271 7.11 7.29 -15.24
C GLN A 271 8.01 6.74 -14.12
N ALA A 272 9.16 7.37 -13.89
CA ALA A 272 10.06 6.94 -12.82
C ALA A 272 9.44 7.15 -11.42
N ALA A 273 8.58 8.16 -11.25
CA ALA A 273 8.05 8.58 -9.96
C ALA A 273 6.60 8.10 -9.68
N VAL A 274 5.86 7.62 -10.70
CA VAL A 274 4.41 7.33 -10.58
C VAL A 274 4.02 5.95 -11.09
N ASP A 275 4.69 5.44 -12.15
CA ASP A 275 4.27 4.21 -12.84
C ASP A 275 4.77 2.94 -12.14
N HIS A 276 4.52 2.84 -10.86
CA HIS A 276 4.92 1.72 -10.00
C HIS A 276 4.12 1.71 -8.70
N GLY A 277 4.35 0.69 -7.87
CA GLY A 277 3.71 0.56 -6.56
C GLY A 277 4.23 1.56 -5.53
N PHE A 278 3.38 1.86 -4.56
CA PHE A 278 3.67 2.72 -3.41
C PHE A 278 3.35 2.00 -2.11
N PHE A 279 3.95 2.46 -1.01
CA PHE A 279 3.51 2.16 0.35
C PHE A 279 3.01 3.45 1.04
N LEU A 280 2.09 3.28 1.98
CA LEU A 280 1.46 4.41 2.67
C LEU A 280 2.16 4.64 4.01
N ILE A 281 2.24 5.90 4.42
CA ILE A 281 2.84 6.32 5.67
C ILE A 281 1.88 7.22 6.44
N LEU A 282 1.82 7.00 7.74
CA LEU A 282 1.16 7.86 8.73
C LEU A 282 2.19 8.23 9.79
N ASP A 283 2.45 9.51 9.96
CA ASP A 283 3.35 9.97 11.01
C ASP A 283 2.97 11.33 11.60
N LEU A 284 3.58 11.63 12.71
CA LEU A 284 3.47 12.92 13.35
C LEU A 284 4.88 13.39 13.71
N ALA A 285 5.53 14.06 12.77
CA ALA A 285 6.85 14.65 12.98
C ALA A 285 6.79 15.87 13.90
N MET A 286 7.94 16.19 14.51
CA MET A 286 8.09 17.34 15.39
C MET A 286 9.28 18.19 14.98
N GLY A 287 9.02 19.47 14.66
CA GLY A 287 10.05 20.38 14.14
C GLY A 287 10.44 20.04 12.70
N GLY A 288 11.65 20.42 12.32
CA GLY A 288 12.14 20.19 10.97
C GLY A 288 11.97 21.37 10.04
N ALA A 289 12.36 21.16 8.76
CA ALA A 289 12.49 22.24 7.79
C ALA A 289 11.16 22.95 7.52
N TYR A 290 10.07 22.20 7.33
CA TYR A 290 8.79 22.78 6.93
C TYR A 290 8.14 23.57 8.07
N PRO A 291 7.94 23.07 9.30
CA PRO A 291 7.44 23.88 10.41
C PRO A 291 8.31 25.11 10.68
N ASN A 292 9.64 24.96 10.60
CA ASN A 292 10.59 26.06 10.82
C ASN A 292 10.45 27.16 9.76
N ALA A 293 10.27 26.80 8.51
CA ALA A 293 10.08 27.76 7.42
C ALA A 293 8.80 28.57 7.60
N ILE A 294 7.70 27.91 8.01
CA ILE A 294 6.40 28.57 8.19
C ILE A 294 6.38 29.47 9.42
N CYS A 295 6.95 29.06 10.56
CA CYS A 295 6.99 29.91 11.74
C CYS A 295 8.11 30.96 11.70
N GLY A 296 9.10 30.82 10.82
CA GLY A 296 10.33 31.64 10.86
C GLY A 296 11.12 31.43 12.15
N CYS A 297 11.07 30.26 12.74
CA CYS A 297 11.64 29.94 14.05
C CYS A 297 12.32 28.56 14.02
N SER A 298 13.01 28.17 15.11
CA SER A 298 13.40 26.79 15.38
C SER A 298 12.30 26.12 16.20
N SER A 299 11.74 25.05 15.70
CA SER A 299 10.66 24.32 16.37
C SER A 299 11.05 22.86 16.66
N PRO A 300 10.39 22.19 17.63
CA PRO A 300 9.42 22.75 18.57
C PRO A 300 10.07 23.71 19.56
N THR A 301 9.29 24.63 20.13
CA THR A 301 9.75 25.57 21.15
C THR A 301 9.50 25.02 22.56
N SER A 302 10.05 25.69 23.59
CA SER A 302 9.74 25.34 24.97
C SER A 302 8.29 25.57 25.39
N ALA A 303 7.50 26.29 24.55
CA ALA A 303 6.10 26.52 24.78
C ALA A 303 5.21 25.45 24.04
N THR A 304 5.80 24.64 23.18
CA THR A 304 5.04 23.64 22.41
C THR A 304 4.42 22.61 23.35
N SER A 305 3.11 22.45 23.24
CA SER A 305 2.33 21.52 24.09
C SER A 305 2.60 20.08 23.70
N SER A 306 2.73 19.20 24.70
CA SER A 306 2.91 17.76 24.53
C SER A 306 1.57 17.03 24.58
N GLY A 307 1.48 15.88 23.90
CA GLY A 307 0.38 14.92 24.06
C GLY A 307 -0.81 15.12 23.10
N ALA A 308 -0.70 16.01 22.11
CA ALA A 308 -1.70 16.06 21.05
C ALA A 308 -1.45 14.96 20.02
N ALA A 309 -2.54 14.44 19.45
CA ALA A 309 -2.49 13.34 18.50
C ALA A 309 -3.11 13.73 17.15
N MET A 310 -2.52 13.19 16.08
CA MET A 310 -3.24 12.95 14.84
C MET A 310 -4.10 11.70 15.05
N SER A 311 -5.40 11.81 14.80
CA SER A 311 -6.34 10.70 14.98
C SER A 311 -6.91 10.26 13.63
N VAL A 312 -6.75 8.99 13.29
CA VAL A 312 -7.11 8.41 11.98
C VAL A 312 -8.27 7.44 12.16
N GLY A 313 -9.39 7.71 11.49
CA GLY A 313 -10.58 6.87 11.55
C GLY A 313 -10.56 5.69 10.57
N TYR A 314 -9.98 5.88 9.41
CA TYR A 314 -9.71 4.81 8.45
C TYR A 314 -8.64 5.24 7.45
N VAL A 315 -8.05 4.22 6.82
CA VAL A 315 -7.29 4.34 5.56
C VAL A 315 -7.92 3.38 4.57
N ALA A 316 -8.06 3.79 3.31
CA ALA A 316 -8.53 2.92 2.24
C ALA A 316 -7.83 3.23 0.92
N VAL A 317 -7.69 2.19 0.10
CA VAL A 317 -7.17 2.27 -1.26
C VAL A 317 -8.18 1.63 -2.19
N TYR A 318 -8.58 2.38 -3.19
CA TYR A 318 -9.50 1.93 -4.23
C TYR A 318 -8.82 2.02 -5.58
N GLN A 319 -9.22 1.16 -6.49
CA GLN A 319 -8.62 1.05 -7.81
C GLN A 319 -9.68 0.76 -8.86
N THR A 320 -9.58 1.37 -10.03
CA THR A 320 -10.34 0.95 -11.20
C THR A 320 -9.55 -0.12 -11.97
N SER A 321 -10.24 -0.92 -12.76
CA SER A 321 -9.57 -1.76 -13.74
C SER A 321 -8.89 -0.89 -14.79
N GLY A 322 -7.65 -1.20 -15.16
CA GLY A 322 -6.99 -0.56 -16.30
C GLY A 322 -7.73 -0.83 -17.61
N SER A 323 -7.45 -0.06 -18.66
CA SER A 323 -8.11 -0.22 -19.98
C SER A 323 -7.62 -1.44 -20.77
N GLY A 324 -7.61 -2.61 -20.10
CA GLY A 324 -7.53 -3.95 -20.65
C GLY A 324 -8.77 -4.79 -20.31
N ALA A 325 -9.63 -4.31 -19.40
CA ALA A 325 -10.85 -5.00 -18.97
C ALA A 325 -12.09 -4.12 -19.21
N SER A 326 -12.48 -3.92 -20.46
CA SER A 326 -13.89 -3.57 -20.73
C SER A 326 -14.73 -4.77 -20.31
N PRO A 327 -15.77 -4.62 -19.45
CA PRO A 327 -16.71 -5.71 -19.23
C PRO A 327 -17.40 -6.00 -20.58
N THR A 328 -16.95 -7.06 -21.25
CA THR A 328 -17.65 -7.57 -22.42
C THR A 328 -19.05 -7.97 -21.96
N PRO A 329 -20.13 -7.47 -22.58
CA PRO A 329 -21.47 -7.95 -22.28
C PRO A 329 -21.46 -9.46 -22.48
N THR A 330 -21.93 -10.21 -21.48
CA THR A 330 -22.08 -11.68 -21.52
C THR A 330 -22.55 -12.13 -22.90
N PRO A 331 -21.73 -12.81 -23.71
CA PRO A 331 -22.21 -13.34 -24.96
C PRO A 331 -23.14 -14.52 -24.66
N THR A 332 -24.32 -14.49 -25.23
CA THR A 332 -25.14 -15.66 -25.42
C THR A 332 -24.27 -16.78 -26.00
N PRO A 333 -24.33 -18.02 -25.48
CA PRO A 333 -23.43 -19.09 -25.90
C PRO A 333 -23.61 -19.39 -27.39
N THR A 334 -22.61 -19.02 -28.18
CA THR A 334 -22.43 -19.49 -29.54
C THR A 334 -21.66 -20.82 -29.50
N PRO A 335 -22.00 -21.83 -30.26
CA PRO A 335 -21.41 -23.15 -30.14
C PRO A 335 -19.91 -23.11 -30.39
N THR A 336 -19.19 -23.69 -29.43
CA THR A 336 -17.74 -23.94 -29.38
C THR A 336 -17.18 -24.41 -30.71
N PRO A 337 -16.15 -23.74 -31.30
CA PRO A 337 -15.31 -24.43 -32.27
C PRO A 337 -14.43 -25.42 -31.48
N THR A 338 -14.48 -26.67 -31.89
CA THR A 338 -13.64 -27.75 -31.41
C THR A 338 -12.17 -27.33 -31.53
N ALA A 339 -11.48 -27.14 -30.40
CA ALA A 339 -10.06 -26.92 -30.37
C ALA A 339 -9.34 -28.13 -30.97
N THR A 340 -8.64 -27.90 -32.06
CA THR A 340 -7.72 -28.90 -32.62
C THR A 340 -6.47 -28.82 -31.74
N SER A 341 -6.34 -29.77 -30.83
CA SER A 341 -5.11 -29.96 -30.05
C SER A 341 -3.99 -30.39 -31.00
N THR A 342 -3.11 -29.46 -31.31
CA THR A 342 -1.74 -29.83 -31.76
C THR A 342 -0.87 -29.96 -30.50
N GLY A 343 -1.04 -31.08 -29.80
CA GLY A 343 -0.14 -31.51 -28.79
C GLY A 343 1.25 -31.75 -29.40
N GLY A 344 2.24 -30.98 -28.96
CA GLY A 344 3.62 -31.31 -29.19
C GLY A 344 3.99 -32.52 -28.36
N SER A 345 4.02 -33.71 -29.04
CA SER A 345 4.55 -34.93 -28.43
C SER A 345 6.08 -34.83 -28.36
N GLY A 346 6.64 -34.25 -27.29
CA GLY A 346 8.00 -34.45 -26.86
C GLY A 346 8.07 -35.68 -25.97
N GLY A 347 8.79 -36.73 -26.42
CA GLY A 347 8.89 -37.99 -25.72
C GLY A 347 9.74 -37.89 -24.45
N GLY A 348 9.19 -38.36 -23.31
CA GLY A 348 9.88 -39.08 -22.27
C GLY A 348 10.36 -38.33 -21.05
N THR A 349 9.46 -37.73 -20.27
CA THR A 349 9.46 -37.75 -18.79
C THR A 349 8.05 -37.39 -18.35
N SER A 350 7.52 -38.05 -17.29
CA SER A 350 6.17 -37.76 -16.83
C SER A 350 6.12 -36.36 -16.25
N CYS A 351 5.33 -35.47 -16.86
CA CYS A 351 5.06 -34.15 -16.33
C CYS A 351 4.51 -34.25 -14.90
N SER A 352 5.15 -33.58 -13.95
CA SER A 352 4.67 -33.54 -12.57
C SER A 352 3.39 -32.70 -12.50
N SER A 353 2.41 -33.19 -11.74
CA SER A 353 1.24 -32.42 -11.33
C SER A 353 1.28 -32.02 -9.85
N THR A 354 2.42 -32.23 -9.17
CA THR A 354 2.61 -31.84 -7.78
C THR A 354 3.29 -30.48 -7.74
N ALA A 355 2.67 -29.51 -7.09
CA ALA A 355 3.15 -28.13 -7.06
C ALA A 355 4.57 -28.00 -6.47
N THR A 356 4.92 -28.77 -5.45
CA THR A 356 6.25 -28.74 -4.80
C THR A 356 7.36 -29.44 -5.61
N ALA A 357 7.03 -30.15 -6.67
CA ALA A 357 8.02 -30.74 -7.58
C ALA A 357 8.26 -29.81 -8.76
N ASP A 358 9.46 -29.87 -9.33
CA ASP A 358 9.76 -29.12 -10.53
C ASP A 358 8.91 -29.59 -11.71
N ILE A 359 8.20 -28.64 -12.34
CA ILE A 359 7.32 -28.83 -13.49
C ILE A 359 8.05 -28.28 -14.72
N SER A 360 8.31 -29.12 -15.72
CA SER A 360 8.99 -28.67 -16.93
C SER A 360 8.13 -27.69 -17.72
N ALA A 361 8.75 -26.67 -18.29
CA ALA A 361 8.05 -25.64 -19.05
C ALA A 361 7.36 -26.19 -20.31
N ASP A 362 7.84 -27.26 -20.89
CA ASP A 362 7.23 -27.92 -22.06
C ASP A 362 6.05 -28.85 -21.73
N CYS A 363 5.73 -29.00 -20.44
CA CYS A 363 4.54 -29.74 -19.97
C CYS A 363 3.23 -29.00 -20.10
N TYR A 364 3.21 -27.80 -20.67
CA TYR A 364 1.95 -27.07 -20.89
C TYR A 364 1.00 -27.83 -21.81
N GLN A 365 -0.30 -27.71 -21.55
CA GLN A 365 -1.37 -28.35 -22.33
C GLN A 365 -2.18 -27.34 -23.16
N GLY A 366 -2.10 -26.05 -22.81
CA GLY A 366 -2.66 -24.92 -23.53
C GLY A 366 -1.68 -23.77 -23.58
N SER A 367 -1.81 -22.90 -24.54
CA SER A 367 -0.97 -21.69 -24.63
C SER A 367 -1.60 -20.62 -25.52
N ALA A 368 -1.19 -19.37 -25.32
CA ALA A 368 -1.36 -18.30 -26.31
C ALA A 368 0.04 -17.81 -26.76
N GLY A 369 0.06 -17.20 -27.93
CA GLY A 369 1.29 -16.73 -28.55
C GLY A 369 2.01 -17.76 -29.40
N SER A 370 3.23 -17.42 -29.80
CA SER A 370 4.06 -18.27 -30.66
C SER A 370 5.10 -19.05 -29.83
N ILE A 371 4.63 -20.02 -29.04
CA ILE A 371 5.50 -20.76 -28.12
C ILE A 371 6.43 -21.69 -28.89
N SER A 372 7.71 -21.62 -28.61
CA SER A 372 8.75 -22.46 -29.15
C SER A 372 9.40 -23.29 -28.06
N VAL A 373 9.42 -24.61 -28.20
CA VAL A 373 10.13 -25.53 -27.30
C VAL A 373 11.48 -25.88 -27.90
N THR A 374 12.56 -25.61 -27.14
CA THR A 374 13.94 -25.88 -27.56
C THR A 374 14.75 -26.41 -26.38
N ALA A 375 15.99 -26.90 -26.64
CA ALA A 375 16.86 -27.32 -25.54
C ALA A 375 17.27 -26.15 -24.64
N ALA A 376 17.20 -26.34 -23.33
CA ALA A 376 17.65 -25.37 -22.31
C ALA A 376 19.19 -25.35 -22.22
N SER A 377 19.84 -24.89 -23.29
CA SER A 377 21.29 -24.88 -23.40
C SER A 377 21.93 -24.00 -22.32
N GLY A 378 23.03 -24.48 -21.72
CA GLY A 378 23.80 -23.75 -20.70
C GLY A 378 23.21 -23.85 -19.28
N ASP A 379 22.08 -24.50 -19.07
CA ASP A 379 21.61 -24.78 -17.71
C ASP A 379 22.42 -25.92 -17.07
N THR A 380 23.07 -25.63 -15.96
CA THR A 380 23.89 -26.56 -15.20
C THR A 380 23.21 -27.07 -13.93
N ASN A 381 21.94 -26.66 -13.69
CA ASN A 381 21.18 -27.07 -12.52
C ASN A 381 20.21 -28.23 -12.88
N PRO A 382 20.61 -29.47 -12.67
CA PRO A 382 19.75 -30.62 -12.97
C PRO A 382 18.64 -30.71 -11.91
N SER A 383 17.43 -30.36 -12.28
CA SER A 383 16.26 -30.47 -11.40
C SER A 383 15.49 -31.78 -11.56
N GLY A 384 15.93 -32.68 -12.42
CA GLY A 384 15.20 -33.91 -12.73
C GLY A 384 14.07 -33.75 -13.77
N VAL A 385 13.88 -32.54 -14.31
CA VAL A 385 13.06 -32.28 -15.51
C VAL A 385 13.87 -32.62 -16.77
N ASP A 386 13.19 -32.69 -17.91
CA ASP A 386 13.89 -32.85 -19.18
C ASP A 386 14.66 -31.56 -19.52
N GLY A 387 15.55 -31.61 -20.51
CA GLY A 387 16.40 -30.48 -20.88
C GLY A 387 15.73 -29.47 -21.81
N ASN A 388 14.41 -29.34 -21.82
CA ASN A 388 13.66 -28.45 -22.72
C ASN A 388 13.22 -27.16 -22.01
N GLN A 389 13.05 -26.11 -22.77
CA GLN A 389 12.54 -24.80 -22.34
C GLN A 389 11.41 -24.33 -23.25
N ALA A 390 10.50 -23.55 -22.71
CA ALA A 390 9.69 -22.63 -23.49
C ALA A 390 10.53 -21.39 -23.78
N ALA A 391 10.89 -21.18 -25.03
CA ALA A 391 11.94 -20.25 -25.41
C ALA A 391 11.39 -18.90 -25.89
N GLN A 392 12.03 -17.82 -25.44
CA GLN A 392 11.82 -16.47 -25.96
C GLN A 392 10.36 -16.01 -25.90
N LEU A 393 9.77 -16.15 -24.72
CA LEU A 393 8.42 -15.71 -24.41
C LEU A 393 8.33 -14.18 -24.41
N ALA A 394 7.23 -13.66 -24.92
CA ALA A 394 7.00 -12.25 -25.17
C ALA A 394 5.72 -11.77 -24.49
N ASN A 395 5.46 -10.47 -24.54
CA ASN A 395 4.23 -9.89 -24.01
C ASN A 395 2.98 -10.48 -24.62
N GLY A 396 2.05 -10.97 -23.79
CA GLY A 396 0.80 -11.60 -24.15
C GLY A 396 0.87 -13.10 -24.37
N ASP A 397 2.06 -13.72 -24.24
CA ASP A 397 2.16 -15.19 -24.22
C ASP A 397 1.66 -15.74 -22.89
N TYR A 398 1.12 -16.96 -22.87
CA TYR A 398 0.92 -17.73 -21.65
C TYR A 398 1.12 -19.23 -21.88
N LEU A 399 1.36 -19.97 -20.80
CA LEU A 399 1.46 -21.42 -20.73
C LEU A 399 0.47 -21.95 -19.69
N GLU A 400 -0.34 -22.97 -20.05
CA GLU A 400 -1.40 -23.56 -19.22
C GLU A 400 -0.97 -24.94 -18.71
N TYR A 401 -1.05 -25.15 -17.39
CA TYR A 401 -0.72 -26.41 -16.71
C TYR A 401 -1.91 -26.86 -15.87
N PRO A 402 -2.79 -27.72 -16.40
CA PRO A 402 -3.98 -28.16 -15.66
C PRO A 402 -3.65 -29.20 -14.59
N GLY A 403 -4.40 -29.15 -13.49
CA GLY A 403 -4.36 -30.16 -12.44
C GLY A 403 -3.14 -30.13 -11.53
N VAL A 404 -2.50 -28.97 -11.34
CA VAL A 404 -1.41 -28.77 -10.38
C VAL A 404 -1.96 -28.83 -8.96
N ASN A 405 -1.44 -29.77 -8.16
CA ASN A 405 -1.91 -30.04 -6.80
C ASN A 405 -0.98 -29.37 -5.78
N PHE A 406 -1.48 -28.35 -5.09
CA PHE A 406 -0.82 -27.59 -4.04
C PHE A 406 -0.94 -28.25 -2.65
N GLY A 407 -1.71 -29.32 -2.53
CA GLY A 407 -1.89 -30.03 -1.25
C GLY A 407 -2.43 -29.15 -0.14
N SER A 408 -1.68 -29.03 0.96
CA SER A 408 -2.05 -28.24 2.15
C SER A 408 -1.70 -26.76 2.03
N GLY A 409 -0.94 -26.36 1.01
CA GLY A 409 -0.66 -24.95 0.74
C GLY A 409 0.77 -24.69 0.25
N SER A 410 0.89 -23.67 -0.61
CA SER A 410 2.15 -23.06 -1.03
C SER A 410 1.96 -21.56 -1.12
N SER A 411 2.95 -20.80 -0.65
CA SER A 411 2.98 -19.33 -0.69
C SER A 411 4.23 -18.80 -1.43
N GLN A 412 4.95 -19.71 -2.11
CA GLN A 412 6.12 -19.37 -2.92
C GLN A 412 6.02 -19.96 -4.30
N PHE A 413 6.67 -19.29 -5.24
CA PHE A 413 6.82 -19.69 -6.64
C PHE A 413 8.28 -19.52 -7.04
N ASP A 414 8.93 -20.60 -7.45
CA ASP A 414 10.29 -20.59 -7.97
C ASP A 414 10.26 -20.90 -9.46
N ALA A 415 10.92 -20.09 -10.28
CA ALA A 415 11.02 -20.36 -11.70
C ALA A 415 12.48 -20.29 -12.19
N ARG A 416 12.86 -21.24 -13.03
CA ARG A 416 14.17 -21.30 -13.68
C ARG A 416 14.10 -20.61 -15.02
N VAL A 417 14.69 -19.42 -15.13
CA VAL A 417 14.58 -18.53 -16.28
C VAL A 417 15.91 -18.07 -16.83
N ALA A 418 15.94 -17.73 -18.11
CA ALA A 418 17.04 -17.05 -18.77
C ALA A 418 16.53 -15.92 -19.66
N SER A 419 17.30 -14.84 -19.74
CA SER A 419 17.01 -13.71 -20.61
C SER A 419 18.28 -13.18 -21.28
N GLY A 420 18.24 -13.08 -22.60
CA GLY A 420 19.25 -12.40 -23.41
C GLY A 420 18.67 -11.15 -24.08
N ALA A 421 17.53 -10.64 -23.59
CA ALA A 421 16.87 -9.48 -24.15
C ALA A 421 17.79 -8.26 -24.15
N ALA A 422 17.85 -7.57 -25.27
CA ALA A 422 18.71 -6.40 -25.47
C ALA A 422 17.96 -5.10 -25.16
N GLY A 423 18.69 -4.01 -24.93
CA GLY A 423 18.12 -2.67 -24.85
C GLY A 423 17.31 -2.41 -23.58
N GLY A 424 17.54 -3.17 -22.49
CA GLY A 424 16.82 -2.97 -21.23
C GLY A 424 15.40 -3.56 -21.21
N VAL A 425 15.05 -4.39 -22.20
CA VAL A 425 13.74 -5.08 -22.22
C VAL A 425 13.63 -6.02 -21.03
N SER A 426 12.56 -5.88 -20.29
CA SER A 426 12.17 -6.67 -19.12
C SER A 426 10.68 -6.94 -19.15
N GLY A 427 10.20 -7.83 -18.27
CA GLY A 427 8.79 -8.12 -18.14
C GLY A 427 8.50 -8.90 -16.87
N LEU A 428 7.23 -9.24 -16.65
CA LEU A 428 6.76 -10.03 -15.53
C LEU A 428 6.49 -11.47 -15.97
N VAL A 429 6.73 -12.40 -15.08
CA VAL A 429 6.18 -13.76 -15.12
C VAL A 429 5.15 -13.84 -14.00
N GLU A 430 3.89 -14.03 -14.38
CA GLU A 430 2.74 -13.95 -13.50
C GLU A 430 2.12 -15.33 -13.32
N VAL A 431 1.70 -15.65 -12.10
CA VAL A 431 1.02 -16.90 -11.77
C VAL A 431 -0.46 -16.61 -11.65
N VAL A 432 -1.26 -17.18 -12.54
CA VAL A 432 -2.73 -17.03 -12.57
C VAL A 432 -3.37 -18.40 -12.40
N LEU A 433 -4.49 -18.50 -11.69
CA LEU A 433 -5.16 -19.78 -11.38
C LEU A 433 -6.52 -19.88 -12.05
N ASP A 434 -6.82 -21.07 -12.59
CA ASP A 434 -8.11 -21.56 -13.08
C ASP A 434 -8.69 -20.84 -14.30
N ASN A 435 -8.40 -19.57 -14.48
CA ASN A 435 -8.80 -18.81 -15.66
C ASN A 435 -7.74 -17.73 -15.95
N PRO A 436 -7.22 -17.62 -17.19
CA PRO A 436 -6.21 -16.63 -17.54
C PRO A 436 -6.66 -15.16 -17.39
N SER A 437 -7.96 -14.92 -17.16
CA SER A 437 -8.49 -13.59 -16.85
C SER A 437 -8.60 -13.30 -15.35
N ASN A 438 -8.21 -14.23 -14.48
CA ASN A 438 -8.18 -13.99 -13.05
C ASN A 438 -6.96 -13.10 -12.69
N PRO A 439 -7.04 -12.32 -11.61
CA PRO A 439 -5.87 -11.62 -11.12
C PRO A 439 -4.76 -12.62 -10.75
N PRO A 440 -3.49 -12.29 -10.98
CA PRO A 440 -2.37 -13.14 -10.59
C PRO A 440 -2.30 -13.30 -9.08
N VAL A 441 -1.99 -14.49 -8.63
CA VAL A 441 -1.73 -14.78 -7.20
C VAL A 441 -0.33 -14.34 -6.78
N GLY A 442 0.53 -14.02 -7.73
CA GLY A 442 1.86 -13.46 -7.53
C GLY A 442 2.65 -13.40 -8.84
N SER A 443 3.77 -12.67 -8.83
CA SER A 443 4.61 -12.46 -10.01
C SER A 443 6.05 -12.13 -9.61
N PHE A 444 6.96 -12.18 -10.58
CA PHE A 444 8.30 -11.62 -10.47
C PHE A 444 8.74 -10.96 -11.77
N ALA A 445 9.62 -9.96 -11.67
CA ALA A 445 10.20 -9.29 -12.81
C ALA A 445 11.45 -10.01 -13.32
N VAL A 446 11.60 -10.10 -14.65
CA VAL A 446 12.79 -10.63 -15.32
C VAL A 446 13.37 -9.58 -16.24
N GLY A 447 14.61 -9.19 -15.95
CA GLY A 447 15.47 -8.46 -16.87
C GLY A 447 16.53 -9.38 -17.48
N ASN A 448 17.49 -8.80 -18.22
CA ASN A 448 18.59 -9.55 -18.86
C ASN A 448 19.42 -10.29 -17.81
N THR A 449 19.50 -11.64 -17.91
CA THR A 449 20.28 -12.49 -16.99
C THR A 449 21.75 -12.68 -17.42
N GLY A 450 22.15 -12.09 -18.53
CA GLY A 450 23.48 -12.24 -19.12
C GLY A 450 23.49 -13.03 -20.44
N GLY A 451 22.32 -13.46 -20.91
CA GLY A 451 22.14 -14.19 -22.17
C GLY A 451 21.11 -15.29 -22.09
N TRP A 452 20.58 -15.72 -23.23
CA TRP A 452 19.56 -16.78 -23.36
C TRP A 452 20.01 -18.17 -22.87
N GLY A 453 21.26 -18.35 -22.51
CA GLY A 453 21.82 -19.55 -21.89
C GLY A 453 22.33 -19.31 -20.46
N THR A 454 22.07 -18.13 -19.89
CA THR A 454 22.47 -17.77 -18.51
C THR A 454 21.27 -17.88 -17.58
N TRP A 455 21.15 -19.05 -16.98
CA TRP A 455 19.98 -19.45 -16.20
C TRP A 455 20.06 -18.99 -14.74
N ARG A 456 18.94 -18.54 -14.20
CA ARG A 456 18.77 -18.17 -12.79
C ARG A 456 17.46 -18.77 -12.26
N THR A 457 17.43 -19.17 -10.99
CA THR A 457 16.19 -19.41 -10.27
C THR A 457 15.77 -18.10 -9.65
N VAL A 458 14.54 -17.69 -9.89
CA VAL A 458 13.95 -16.45 -9.37
C VAL A 458 12.79 -16.86 -8.49
N PRO A 459 12.86 -16.59 -7.16
CA PRO A 459 11.77 -16.82 -6.24
C PRO A 459 10.78 -15.65 -6.27
N ALA A 460 9.50 -15.94 -6.03
CA ALA A 460 8.46 -14.95 -5.78
C ALA A 460 7.55 -15.41 -4.65
N ASN A 461 7.03 -14.48 -3.87
CA ASN A 461 5.93 -14.75 -2.97
C ASN A 461 4.62 -14.73 -3.78
N ILE A 462 3.73 -15.68 -3.46
CA ILE A 462 2.38 -15.72 -4.01
C ILE A 462 1.39 -15.75 -2.84
N SER A 463 0.13 -15.38 -3.09
CA SER A 463 -0.96 -15.65 -2.14
C SER A 463 -1.01 -17.14 -1.84
N GLU A 464 -1.34 -17.54 -0.61
CA GLU A 464 -1.41 -18.94 -0.25
C GLU A 464 -2.44 -19.69 -1.12
N VAL A 465 -1.98 -20.73 -1.80
CA VAL A 465 -2.79 -21.56 -2.71
C VAL A 465 -2.86 -22.98 -2.18
N THR A 466 -4.06 -23.54 -2.04
CA THR A 466 -4.30 -24.91 -1.56
C THR A 466 -5.16 -25.67 -2.55
N GLY A 467 -5.07 -27.01 -2.56
CA GLY A 467 -5.93 -27.85 -3.42
C GLY A 467 -5.34 -28.06 -4.82
N THR A 468 -6.21 -28.24 -5.81
CA THR A 468 -5.79 -28.52 -7.19
C THR A 468 -6.35 -27.48 -8.14
N HIS A 469 -5.48 -26.87 -8.91
CA HIS A 469 -5.78 -25.76 -9.82
C HIS A 469 -5.22 -25.98 -11.22
N THR A 470 -5.75 -25.27 -12.18
CA THR A 470 -5.07 -25.01 -13.45
C THR A 470 -4.18 -23.80 -13.26
N VAL A 471 -2.88 -23.94 -13.48
CA VAL A 471 -1.92 -22.84 -13.39
C VAL A 471 -1.70 -22.27 -14.79
N TYR A 472 -1.81 -20.97 -14.92
CA TYR A 472 -1.35 -20.20 -16.06
C TYR A 472 -0.12 -19.43 -15.66
N LEU A 473 0.95 -19.57 -16.45
CA LEU A 473 2.09 -18.66 -16.38
C LEU A 473 1.95 -17.68 -17.51
N GLU A 474 1.70 -16.43 -17.18
CA GLU A 474 1.52 -15.35 -18.14
C GLU A 474 2.77 -14.48 -18.23
N PHE A 475 3.04 -13.95 -19.42
CA PHE A 475 4.23 -13.17 -19.70
C PHE A 475 3.82 -11.80 -20.18
N SER A 476 4.12 -10.77 -19.38
CA SER A 476 3.76 -9.38 -19.68
C SER A 476 4.99 -8.49 -19.75
N SER A 477 5.01 -7.55 -20.68
CA SER A 477 6.10 -6.59 -20.86
C SER A 477 5.56 -5.32 -21.51
N GLY A 478 5.97 -4.16 -20.98
CA GLY A 478 5.67 -2.86 -21.56
C GLY A 478 6.50 -2.49 -22.79
N ALA A 479 7.39 -3.37 -23.26
CA ALA A 479 8.25 -3.06 -24.39
C ALA A 479 7.47 -2.99 -25.71
N SER A 480 7.60 -1.89 -26.45
CA SER A 480 6.93 -1.71 -27.74
C SER A 480 7.34 -2.78 -28.76
N GLY A 481 6.35 -3.31 -29.50
CA GLY A 481 6.57 -4.36 -30.49
C GLY A 481 6.73 -5.76 -29.93
N SER A 482 6.41 -5.96 -28.64
CA SER A 482 6.42 -7.24 -27.93
C SER A 482 7.67 -8.10 -28.21
N PRO A 483 8.90 -7.56 -27.99
CA PRO A 483 10.09 -8.38 -28.13
C PRO A 483 10.13 -9.46 -27.05
N PRO A 484 10.72 -10.65 -27.35
CA PRO A 484 10.85 -11.69 -26.34
C PRO A 484 11.78 -11.22 -25.21
N PHE A 485 11.41 -11.54 -23.97
CA PHE A 485 12.16 -11.08 -22.80
C PHE A 485 12.59 -12.20 -21.86
N VAL A 486 11.97 -13.40 -21.92
CA VAL A 486 12.29 -14.50 -21.02
C VAL A 486 12.19 -15.86 -21.70
N SER A 487 13.01 -16.81 -21.28
CA SER A 487 12.84 -18.26 -21.53
C SER A 487 12.64 -18.95 -20.18
N LEU A 488 11.74 -19.92 -20.13
CA LEU A 488 11.39 -20.70 -18.93
C LEU A 488 11.83 -22.15 -19.13
N HIS A 489 12.58 -22.72 -18.16
CA HIS A 489 12.98 -24.13 -18.19
C HIS A 489 12.05 -24.97 -17.34
N TYR A 490 11.87 -24.63 -16.08
CA TYR A 490 10.95 -25.27 -15.14
C TYR A 490 10.52 -24.33 -14.03
N PHE A 491 9.52 -24.73 -13.27
CA PHE A 491 9.05 -24.00 -12.11
C PHE A 491 8.51 -24.98 -11.05
N SER A 492 8.40 -24.48 -9.81
CA SER A 492 7.77 -25.18 -8.69
C SER A 492 7.14 -24.19 -7.70
N PHE A 493 6.33 -24.72 -6.79
CA PHE A 493 5.70 -23.95 -5.72
C PHE A 493 6.11 -24.56 -4.38
N PRO A 494 7.25 -24.19 -3.81
CA PRO A 494 7.71 -24.71 -2.53
C PRO A 494 6.72 -24.41 -1.41
N THR A 495 6.67 -25.31 -0.41
CA THR A 495 6.04 -25.00 0.88
C THR A 495 6.99 -24.09 1.65
N SER A 496 6.49 -23.02 2.22
CA SER A 496 7.24 -22.09 3.08
C SER A 496 7.81 -22.75 4.33
#